data_05a545efd9a52e89caee3f407a02d2ad
#
_entry.id   05a545efd9a52e89caee3f407a02d2ad
#
_cell.length_a   1.000
_cell.length_b   1.000
_cell.length_c   1.000
_cell.angle_alpha   90.00
_cell.angle_beta   90.00
_cell.angle_gamma   90.00
#
_symmetry.space_group_name_H-M   'P 1'
#
loop_
_entity.id
_entity.type
_entity.pdbx_description
1 polymer ?
#
loop_
_entity_poly.entity_id
_entity_poly.type
_entity_poly.pdbx_seq_one_letter_code
_entity_poly.pdbx_strand_id
1 'polypeptide(L)'
;PEPGEYPVKGGQQIAWSGNTGYSFGPHLHLDVFETESGDYIDPMPFFQSKIKDTRAPKADGILFFPQLGKGVVDGKQENKTILPNSERLVEAWGVIGVGIKAYDYMDGVNNHYGVYSVVLTVDGNEIFRSTVDRFSQEENRMINSWTYGQYMKSFIDPGNTLRLLKASNDNRGLVTIDEERDYQFLYTLKDAFGNTSKYTFTVRGRKQPIEPLNH
;
A
#
# COMPACT_ATOMS: atom_id res chain seq x y z
N PRO A 1 7.66 26.11 -19.82
CA PRO A 1 7.11 27.45 -20.15
C PRO A 1 6.86 28.22 -18.86
N GLU A 2 7.10 29.52 -18.91
CA GLU A 2 6.81 30.40 -17.78
C GLU A 2 5.30 30.62 -17.64
N PRO A 3 4.79 30.95 -16.44
CA PRO A 3 3.38 31.27 -16.25
C PRO A 3 2.92 32.39 -17.19
N GLY A 4 1.87 32.11 -18.01
CA GLY A 4 1.32 33.04 -18.98
C GLY A 4 2.01 33.05 -20.36
N GLU A 5 3.07 32.28 -20.58
CA GLU A 5 3.74 32.17 -21.88
C GLU A 5 2.80 31.58 -22.96
N TYR A 6 1.98 30.61 -22.58
CA TYR A 6 0.99 29.98 -23.45
C TYR A 6 -0.41 30.02 -22.83
N PRO A 7 -1.10 31.17 -22.90
CA PRO A 7 -2.42 31.29 -22.30
C PRO A 7 -3.43 30.45 -23.06
N VAL A 8 -4.21 29.63 -22.33
CA VAL A 8 -5.27 28.78 -22.89
C VAL A 8 -6.60 29.06 -22.18
N LYS A 9 -7.72 28.83 -22.89
CA LYS A 9 -9.07 28.97 -22.35
C LYS A 9 -9.68 27.61 -22.05
N GLY A 10 -10.58 27.56 -21.06
CA GLY A 10 -11.37 26.37 -20.81
C GLY A 10 -12.12 25.91 -22.08
N GLY A 11 -12.02 24.61 -22.41
CA GLY A 11 -12.59 24.03 -23.61
C GLY A 11 -11.79 24.24 -24.91
N GLN A 12 -10.68 24.97 -24.86
CA GLN A 12 -9.79 25.10 -26.01
C GLN A 12 -9.06 23.79 -26.29
N GLN A 13 -9.08 23.33 -27.56
CA GLN A 13 -8.27 22.21 -27.98
C GLN A 13 -6.80 22.65 -28.03
N ILE A 14 -5.92 21.92 -27.29
CA ILE A 14 -4.50 22.23 -27.19
C ILE A 14 -3.61 21.17 -27.86
N ALA A 15 -4.12 19.94 -28.05
CA ALA A 15 -3.39 18.85 -28.67
C ALA A 15 -4.35 17.75 -29.19
N TRP A 16 -3.76 16.77 -29.86
CA TRP A 16 -4.37 15.49 -30.19
C TRP A 16 -3.73 14.42 -29.31
N SER A 17 -4.53 13.50 -28.73
CA SER A 17 -3.95 12.40 -27.96
C SER A 17 -3.18 11.47 -28.90
N GLY A 18 -1.94 11.15 -28.51
CA GLY A 18 -1.04 10.24 -29.23
C GLY A 18 -0.92 8.88 -28.55
N ASN A 19 -0.15 8.00 -29.18
CA ASN A 19 0.18 6.67 -28.66
C ASN A 19 1.71 6.41 -28.77
N THR A 20 2.52 7.43 -28.51
CA THR A 20 3.99 7.34 -28.55
C THR A 20 4.54 6.87 -27.20
N GLY A 21 5.72 6.23 -27.22
CA GLY A 21 6.36 5.68 -26.02
C GLY A 21 5.74 4.34 -25.59
N TYR A 22 5.95 3.97 -24.33
CA TYR A 22 5.36 2.76 -23.74
C TYR A 22 3.89 3.02 -23.40
N SER A 23 2.98 2.53 -24.24
CA SER A 23 1.54 2.78 -24.13
C SER A 23 0.74 1.61 -24.69
N PHE A 24 -0.37 1.28 -24.06
CA PHE A 24 -1.35 0.29 -24.54
C PHE A 24 -2.46 0.88 -25.42
N GLY A 25 -2.50 2.20 -25.60
CA GLY A 25 -3.47 2.91 -26.40
C GLY A 25 -3.42 4.42 -26.17
N PRO A 26 -4.05 5.23 -27.06
CA PRO A 26 -4.10 6.69 -26.89
C PRO A 26 -4.72 7.08 -25.54
N HIS A 27 -4.03 7.89 -24.76
CA HIS A 27 -4.50 8.39 -23.47
C HIS A 27 -3.92 9.78 -23.17
N LEU A 28 -4.54 10.48 -22.23
CA LEU A 28 -4.01 11.69 -21.62
C LEU A 28 -3.27 11.31 -20.34
N HIS A 29 -2.00 11.68 -20.26
CA HIS A 29 -1.21 11.60 -19.02
C HIS A 29 -1.29 12.95 -18.30
N LEU A 30 -1.63 12.93 -17.01
CA LEU A 30 -1.69 14.11 -16.17
C LEU A 30 -0.88 13.88 -14.89
N ASP A 31 0.15 14.70 -14.70
CA ASP A 31 0.88 14.80 -13.46
C ASP A 31 0.61 16.16 -12.81
N VAL A 32 0.49 16.18 -11.49
CA VAL A 32 0.36 17.39 -10.71
C VAL A 32 1.56 17.52 -9.79
N PHE A 33 2.22 18.68 -9.84
CA PHE A 33 3.41 18.97 -9.06
C PHE A 33 3.17 20.14 -8.12
N GLU A 34 3.72 20.05 -6.92
CA GLU A 34 3.88 21.21 -6.06
C GLU A 34 5.08 22.05 -6.55
N THR A 35 4.84 23.32 -6.82
CA THR A 35 5.83 24.17 -7.50
C THR A 35 7.10 24.40 -6.65
N GLU A 36 6.96 24.47 -5.32
CA GLU A 36 8.09 24.78 -4.42
C GLU A 36 9.00 23.56 -4.19
N SER A 37 8.40 22.37 -3.94
CA SER A 37 9.16 21.15 -3.64
C SER A 37 9.49 20.32 -4.88
N GLY A 38 8.71 20.46 -5.96
CA GLY A 38 8.77 19.59 -7.13
C GLY A 38 8.19 18.19 -6.89
N ASP A 39 7.52 17.97 -5.75
CA ASP A 39 6.88 16.70 -5.45
C ASP A 39 5.70 16.44 -6.39
N TYR A 40 5.55 15.20 -6.82
CA TYR A 40 4.29 14.71 -7.35
C TYR A 40 3.26 14.67 -6.24
N ILE A 41 2.08 15.21 -6.49
CA ILE A 41 0.98 15.20 -5.51
C ILE A 41 -0.24 14.49 -6.08
N ASP A 42 -1.04 13.91 -5.20
CA ASP A 42 -2.29 13.25 -5.58
C ASP A 42 -3.20 14.26 -6.32
N PRO A 43 -3.57 13.99 -7.59
CA PRO A 43 -4.46 14.88 -8.35
C PRO A 43 -5.92 14.84 -7.87
N MET A 44 -6.35 13.80 -7.15
CA MET A 44 -7.75 13.57 -6.81
C MET A 44 -8.42 14.72 -6.06
N PRO A 45 -7.78 15.42 -5.10
CA PRO A 45 -8.37 16.58 -4.44
C PRO A 45 -8.83 17.69 -5.39
N PHE A 46 -8.17 17.85 -6.56
CA PHE A 46 -8.56 18.84 -7.56
C PHE A 46 -9.79 18.44 -8.37
N PHE A 47 -10.15 17.17 -8.38
CA PHE A 47 -11.22 16.60 -9.17
C PHE A 47 -12.41 16.10 -8.36
N GLN A 48 -12.36 16.10 -7.04
CA GLN A 48 -13.43 15.59 -6.16
C GLN A 48 -14.81 16.19 -6.45
N SER A 49 -14.88 17.46 -6.87
CA SER A 49 -16.15 18.10 -7.27
C SER A 49 -16.70 17.62 -8.61
N LYS A 50 -15.92 16.92 -9.42
CA LYS A 50 -16.26 16.46 -10.78
C LYS A 50 -16.40 14.95 -10.89
N ILE A 51 -15.76 14.21 -9.99
CA ILE A 51 -15.75 12.75 -9.96
C ILE A 51 -16.59 12.32 -8.75
N LYS A 52 -17.49 11.37 -8.98
CA LYS A 52 -18.25 10.72 -7.92
C LYS A 52 -17.65 9.35 -7.67
N ASP A 53 -17.40 9.05 -6.41
CA ASP A 53 -17.02 7.72 -5.99
C ASP A 53 -17.67 7.34 -4.66
N THR A 54 -18.34 6.18 -4.66
CA THR A 54 -19.02 5.61 -3.49
C THR A 54 -18.52 4.18 -3.19
N ARG A 55 -17.48 3.73 -3.89
CA ARG A 55 -16.96 2.37 -3.81
C ARG A 55 -15.74 2.35 -2.90
N ALA A 56 -15.84 1.59 -1.81
CA ALA A 56 -14.69 1.39 -0.93
C ALA A 56 -13.65 0.45 -1.56
N PRO A 57 -12.36 0.63 -1.26
CA PRO A 57 -11.29 -0.27 -1.72
C PRO A 57 -11.53 -1.72 -1.32
N LYS A 58 -11.05 -2.67 -2.13
CA LYS A 58 -11.17 -4.10 -1.89
C LYS A 58 -9.81 -4.76 -1.75
N ALA A 59 -9.67 -5.62 -0.73
CA ALA A 59 -8.54 -6.50 -0.59
C ALA A 59 -8.78 -7.84 -1.29
N ASP A 60 -7.73 -8.33 -1.98
CA ASP A 60 -7.73 -9.61 -2.69
C ASP A 60 -6.83 -10.66 -2.01
N GLY A 61 -5.92 -10.24 -1.13
CA GLY A 61 -5.00 -11.15 -0.46
C GLY A 61 -4.22 -10.50 0.66
N ILE A 62 -3.81 -11.31 1.63
CA ILE A 62 -2.90 -10.94 2.72
C ILE A 62 -1.68 -11.86 2.61
N LEU A 63 -0.49 -11.28 2.67
CA LEU A 63 0.78 -12.00 2.55
C LEU A 63 1.59 -11.84 3.83
N PHE A 64 2.03 -12.94 4.39
CA PHE A 64 2.93 -12.98 5.53
C PHE A 64 4.38 -13.12 5.05
N PHE A 65 5.28 -12.40 5.71
CA PHE A 65 6.72 -12.38 5.47
C PHE A 65 7.44 -12.79 6.76
N PRO A 66 7.63 -14.09 7.04
CA PRO A 66 8.48 -14.49 8.16
C PRO A 66 9.89 -13.96 7.92
N GLN A 67 10.46 -13.29 8.92
CA GLN A 67 11.81 -12.76 8.79
C GLN A 67 12.81 -13.91 8.94
N LEU A 68 13.66 -14.09 7.94
CA LEU A 68 14.64 -15.20 7.90
C LEU A 68 15.52 -15.23 9.15
N GLY A 69 15.63 -16.38 9.79
CA GLY A 69 16.37 -16.58 11.03
C GLY A 69 15.73 -15.97 12.28
N LYS A 70 14.53 -15.33 12.16
CA LYS A 70 13.89 -14.61 13.26
C LYS A 70 12.40 -14.89 13.42
N GLY A 71 11.76 -15.51 12.44
CA GLY A 71 10.32 -15.78 12.49
C GLY A 71 9.90 -16.90 11.58
N VAL A 72 8.75 -17.51 11.90
CA VAL A 72 8.10 -18.58 11.13
C VAL A 72 6.62 -18.33 11.04
N VAL A 73 6.00 -18.80 9.95
CA VAL A 73 4.55 -18.82 9.73
C VAL A 73 4.14 -20.23 9.31
N ASP A 74 3.23 -20.85 10.04
CA ASP A 74 2.83 -22.27 9.90
C ASP A 74 4.05 -23.22 9.79
N GLY A 75 5.05 -22.98 10.65
CA GLY A 75 6.27 -23.81 10.75
C GLY A 75 7.30 -23.58 9.66
N LYS A 76 7.15 -22.54 8.81
CA LYS A 76 8.05 -22.29 7.68
C LYS A 76 8.56 -20.85 7.68
N GLN A 77 9.76 -20.66 7.12
CA GLN A 77 10.35 -19.34 6.85
C GLN A 77 10.09 -18.90 5.39
N GLU A 78 8.96 -19.31 4.83
CA GLU A 78 8.51 -18.96 3.49
C GLU A 78 7.29 -18.05 3.54
N ASN A 79 7.17 -17.17 2.57
CA ASN A 79 6.01 -16.29 2.43
C ASN A 79 4.70 -17.10 2.29
N LYS A 80 3.66 -16.66 2.97
CA LYS A 80 2.36 -17.33 2.98
C LYS A 80 1.23 -16.38 2.69
N THR A 81 0.37 -16.74 1.76
CA THR A 81 -0.84 -15.98 1.40
C THR A 81 -2.09 -16.59 2.04
N ILE A 82 -2.99 -15.70 2.47
CA ILE A 82 -4.39 -16.04 2.81
C ILE A 82 -5.34 -15.11 2.09
N LEU A 83 -6.60 -15.51 1.96
CA LEU A 83 -7.66 -14.62 1.47
C LEU A 83 -8.08 -13.65 2.59
N PRO A 84 -8.47 -12.41 2.26
CA PRO A 84 -9.09 -11.51 3.22
C PRO A 84 -10.36 -12.12 3.82
N ASN A 85 -10.61 -11.87 5.10
CA ASN A 85 -11.73 -12.44 5.84
C ASN A 85 -11.75 -13.99 5.87
N SER A 86 -10.60 -14.62 5.67
CA SER A 86 -10.46 -16.07 5.82
C SER A 86 -10.61 -16.44 7.30
N GLU A 87 -11.45 -17.44 7.58
CA GLU A 87 -11.54 -18.06 8.92
C GLU A 87 -10.31 -18.92 9.25
N ARG A 88 -9.39 -19.06 8.30
CA ARG A 88 -8.19 -19.84 8.49
C ARG A 88 -7.30 -19.20 9.54
N LEU A 89 -7.09 -19.91 10.62
CA LEU A 89 -6.12 -19.54 11.62
C LEU A 89 -4.71 -19.72 11.06
N VAL A 90 -3.88 -18.67 11.19
CA VAL A 90 -2.46 -18.70 10.86
C VAL A 90 -1.67 -18.79 12.14
N GLU A 91 -0.78 -19.76 12.25
CA GLU A 91 0.15 -19.86 13.38
C GLU A 91 1.46 -19.15 13.05
N ALA A 92 2.02 -18.39 14.01
CA ALA A 92 3.30 -17.71 13.81
C ALA A 92 4.10 -17.67 15.11
N TRP A 93 5.43 -17.53 14.96
CA TRP A 93 6.34 -17.29 16.09
C TRP A 93 7.51 -16.44 15.64
N GLY A 94 7.98 -15.52 16.51
CA GLY A 94 9.06 -14.60 16.22
C GLY A 94 8.64 -13.41 15.37
N VAL A 95 9.55 -12.90 14.55
CA VAL A 95 9.35 -11.64 13.81
C VAL A 95 8.74 -11.90 12.44
N ILE A 96 7.60 -11.30 12.18
CA ILE A 96 6.89 -11.39 10.91
C ILE A 96 6.56 -10.00 10.35
N GLY A 97 6.55 -9.87 9.04
CA GLY A 97 5.92 -8.76 8.32
C GLY A 97 4.58 -9.21 7.73
N VAL A 98 3.74 -8.24 7.39
CA VAL A 98 2.47 -8.49 6.68
C VAL A 98 2.37 -7.53 5.51
N GLY A 99 1.73 -7.95 4.42
CA GLY A 99 1.41 -7.11 3.29
C GLY A 99 0.01 -7.40 2.77
N ILE A 100 -0.54 -6.47 2.03
CA ILE A 100 -1.89 -6.57 1.48
C ILE A 100 -1.89 -6.33 -0.03
N LYS A 101 -2.62 -7.17 -0.76
CA LYS A 101 -3.01 -6.94 -2.15
C LYS A 101 -4.40 -6.33 -2.13
N ALA A 102 -4.50 -5.08 -2.57
CA ALA A 102 -5.76 -4.35 -2.57
C ALA A 102 -5.81 -3.34 -3.72
N TYR A 103 -7.02 -3.05 -4.17
CA TYR A 103 -7.30 -2.10 -5.23
C TYR A 103 -8.50 -1.23 -4.86
N ASP A 104 -8.49 -0.05 -5.41
CA ASP A 104 -9.64 0.86 -5.39
C ASP A 104 -10.40 0.80 -6.71
N TYR A 105 -11.67 1.20 -6.70
CA TYR A 105 -12.57 1.17 -7.84
C TYR A 105 -13.48 2.38 -7.79
N MET A 106 -13.66 3.08 -8.92
CA MET A 106 -14.53 4.24 -9.02
C MET A 106 -15.88 3.90 -9.65
N ASP A 107 -16.89 4.74 -9.37
CA ASP A 107 -18.23 4.60 -9.95
C ASP A 107 -18.17 4.74 -11.49
N GLY A 108 -18.87 3.84 -12.16
CA GLY A 108 -19.06 3.92 -13.62
C GLY A 108 -17.86 3.52 -14.48
N VAL A 109 -16.75 3.06 -13.89
CA VAL A 109 -15.57 2.58 -14.62
C VAL A 109 -15.16 1.19 -14.16
N ASN A 110 -14.53 0.43 -15.07
CA ASN A 110 -14.07 -0.94 -14.79
C ASN A 110 -12.61 -1.01 -14.36
N ASN A 111 -11.88 0.10 -14.46
CA ASN A 111 -10.48 0.15 -14.06
C ASN A 111 -10.35 0.04 -12.54
N HIS A 112 -9.23 -0.50 -12.10
CA HIS A 112 -8.83 -0.48 -10.70
C HIS A 112 -7.65 0.49 -10.50
N TYR A 113 -7.58 1.04 -9.31
CA TYR A 113 -6.62 2.07 -8.92
C TYR A 113 -5.85 1.64 -7.69
N GLY A 114 -4.79 2.36 -7.35
CA GLY A 114 -4.10 2.21 -6.07
C GLY A 114 -4.97 2.66 -4.90
N VAL A 115 -4.79 2.02 -3.75
CA VAL A 115 -5.46 2.44 -2.51
C VAL A 115 -4.77 3.67 -1.94
N TYR A 116 -5.54 4.72 -1.62
CA TYR A 116 -5.01 5.98 -1.09
C TYR A 116 -4.34 5.81 0.27
N SER A 117 -4.97 5.09 1.20
CA SER A 117 -4.38 4.84 2.52
C SER A 117 -4.62 3.41 3.00
N VAL A 118 -3.57 2.81 3.54
CA VAL A 118 -3.57 1.49 4.17
C VAL A 118 -3.06 1.62 5.59
N VAL A 119 -3.85 1.17 6.56
CA VAL A 119 -3.47 1.13 7.98
C VAL A 119 -3.51 -0.30 8.46
N LEU A 120 -2.45 -0.75 9.11
CA LEU A 120 -2.41 -2.01 9.85
C LEU A 120 -2.43 -1.73 11.35
N THR A 121 -3.38 -2.34 12.05
CA THR A 121 -3.38 -2.38 13.52
C THR A 121 -3.25 -3.82 14.02
N VAL A 122 -2.60 -3.98 15.15
CA VAL A 122 -2.49 -5.26 15.88
C VAL A 122 -2.92 -5.01 17.31
N ASP A 123 -3.90 -5.80 17.78
CA ASP A 123 -4.51 -5.66 19.11
C ASP A 123 -4.97 -4.21 19.41
N GLY A 124 -5.50 -3.54 18.37
CA GLY A 124 -5.99 -2.16 18.45
C GLY A 124 -4.91 -1.07 18.32
N ASN A 125 -3.63 -1.44 18.31
CA ASN A 125 -2.53 -0.48 18.17
C ASN A 125 -2.12 -0.35 16.70
N GLU A 126 -2.01 0.88 16.20
CA GLU A 126 -1.48 1.12 14.86
C GLU A 126 0.00 0.72 14.81
N ILE A 127 0.34 -0.16 13.85
CA ILE A 127 1.69 -0.64 13.61
C ILE A 127 2.30 0.03 12.39
N PHE A 128 1.48 0.24 11.37
CA PHE A 128 1.94 0.79 10.09
C PHE A 128 0.84 1.57 9.39
N ARG A 129 1.25 2.60 8.67
CA ARG A 129 0.39 3.38 7.77
C ARG A 129 1.13 3.70 6.48
N SER A 130 0.44 3.59 5.36
CA SER A 130 0.83 4.26 4.12
C SER A 130 -0.26 5.25 3.70
N THR A 131 0.16 6.38 3.13
CA THR A 131 -0.73 7.37 2.53
C THR A 131 -0.10 7.87 1.24
N VAL A 132 -0.76 7.62 0.11
CA VAL A 132 -0.24 7.98 -1.22
C VAL A 132 -0.77 9.37 -1.57
N ASP A 133 -0.18 10.39 -0.96
CA ASP A 133 -0.54 11.81 -1.14
C ASP A 133 0.51 12.61 -1.90
N ARG A 134 1.80 12.30 -1.70
CA ARG A 134 2.92 12.93 -2.40
C ARG A 134 4.20 12.12 -2.34
N PHE A 135 5.06 12.25 -3.34
CA PHE A 135 6.42 11.71 -3.33
C PHE A 135 7.33 12.51 -4.28
N SER A 136 8.64 12.51 -4.01
CA SER A 136 9.63 13.11 -4.91
C SER A 136 10.03 12.15 -6.03
N GLN A 137 10.66 12.69 -7.06
CA GLN A 137 11.18 11.88 -8.17
C GLN A 137 12.26 10.87 -7.68
N GLU A 138 13.07 11.26 -6.69
CA GLU A 138 14.08 10.38 -6.10
C GLU A 138 13.45 9.23 -5.33
N GLU A 139 12.35 9.49 -4.62
CA GLU A 139 11.61 8.48 -3.86
C GLU A 139 10.93 7.43 -4.75
N ASN A 140 10.63 7.76 -6.00
CA ASN A 140 9.93 6.85 -6.93
C ASN A 140 10.63 5.48 -7.04
N ARG A 141 11.96 5.43 -6.96
CA ARG A 141 12.73 4.18 -6.99
C ARG A 141 12.47 3.29 -5.77
N MET A 142 12.08 3.87 -4.64
CA MET A 142 11.83 3.15 -3.39
C MET A 142 10.49 2.40 -3.39
N ILE A 143 9.59 2.70 -4.33
CA ILE A 143 8.32 1.98 -4.52
C ILE A 143 8.57 0.49 -4.78
N ASN A 144 9.62 0.15 -5.52
CA ASN A 144 9.97 -1.25 -5.81
C ASN A 144 10.36 -2.03 -4.55
N SER A 145 10.93 -1.38 -3.54
CA SER A 145 11.22 -2.05 -2.26
C SER A 145 10.02 -2.06 -1.32
N TRP A 146 9.04 -1.17 -1.51
CA TRP A 146 7.79 -1.21 -0.75
C TRP A 146 6.88 -2.36 -1.20
N THR A 147 6.92 -2.75 -2.46
CA THR A 147 6.03 -3.78 -3.01
C THR A 147 6.73 -5.15 -3.10
N TYR A 148 5.93 -6.22 -3.09
CA TYR A 148 6.32 -7.57 -3.45
C TYR A 148 5.26 -8.14 -4.39
N GLY A 149 5.57 -8.14 -5.68
CA GLY A 149 4.58 -8.39 -6.72
C GLY A 149 3.44 -7.36 -6.61
N GLN A 150 2.21 -7.84 -6.39
CA GLN A 150 1.02 -6.99 -6.22
C GLN A 150 0.70 -6.66 -4.76
N TYR A 151 1.56 -7.05 -3.81
CA TYR A 151 1.36 -6.80 -2.39
C TYR A 151 2.11 -5.57 -1.93
N MET A 152 1.43 -4.65 -1.26
CA MET A 152 2.02 -3.54 -0.52
C MET A 152 2.45 -4.06 0.85
N LYS A 153 3.74 -3.98 1.19
CA LYS A 153 4.25 -4.33 2.51
C LYS A 153 3.74 -3.34 3.55
N SER A 154 3.34 -3.83 4.70
CA SER A 154 2.97 -3.02 5.86
C SER A 154 4.12 -2.95 6.86
N PHE A 155 5.34 -2.86 6.34
CA PHE A 155 6.58 -2.62 7.06
C PHE A 155 7.58 -1.97 6.11
N ILE A 156 8.61 -1.36 6.67
CA ILE A 156 9.61 -0.57 5.93
C ILE A 156 10.91 -1.37 5.87
N ASP A 157 11.34 -1.74 4.66
CA ASP A 157 12.63 -2.39 4.46
C ASP A 157 13.80 -1.46 4.85
N PRO A 158 14.94 -2.01 5.28
CA PRO A 158 16.15 -1.22 5.50
C PRO A 158 16.52 -0.40 4.27
N GLY A 159 16.74 0.91 4.46
CA GLY A 159 17.12 1.83 3.39
C GLY A 159 15.96 2.38 2.55
N ASN A 160 14.71 1.95 2.77
CA ASN A 160 13.56 2.58 2.14
C ASN A 160 13.26 3.93 2.82
N THR A 161 13.26 5.00 2.05
CA THR A 161 13.09 6.40 2.50
C THR A 161 11.78 7.02 2.05
N LEU A 162 10.83 6.23 1.53
CA LEU A 162 9.52 6.72 1.12
C LEU A 162 8.79 7.41 2.27
N ARG A 163 8.51 8.70 2.12
CA ARG A 163 7.75 9.51 3.09
C ARG A 163 6.29 9.07 3.24
N LEU A 164 5.78 8.33 2.26
CA LEU A 164 4.44 7.72 2.27
C LEU A 164 4.27 6.70 3.39
N LEU A 165 5.37 6.09 3.86
CA LEU A 165 5.38 4.96 4.79
C LEU A 165 5.68 5.44 6.20
N LYS A 166 4.85 5.07 7.16
CA LYS A 166 5.04 5.37 8.58
C LYS A 166 4.86 4.10 9.40
N ALA A 167 5.88 3.73 10.14
CA ALA A 167 5.81 2.70 11.16
C ALA A 167 5.63 3.36 12.52
N SER A 168 4.73 2.83 13.35
CA SER A 168 4.43 3.34 14.68
C SER A 168 5.16 2.57 15.79
N ASN A 169 5.91 1.53 15.43
CA ASN A 169 6.75 0.76 16.34
C ASN A 169 8.23 0.84 15.95
N ASP A 170 9.13 0.54 16.89
CA ASP A 170 10.58 0.59 16.69
C ASP A 170 11.10 -0.48 15.71
N ASN A 171 10.27 -1.47 15.37
CA ASN A 171 10.59 -2.56 14.45
C ASN A 171 10.13 -2.29 13.01
N ARG A 172 9.94 -1.02 12.64
CA ARG A 172 9.60 -0.57 11.27
C ARG A 172 8.36 -1.24 10.67
N GLY A 173 7.32 -1.47 11.48
CA GLY A 173 6.09 -2.13 11.05
C GLY A 173 6.12 -3.67 11.11
N LEU A 174 7.26 -4.28 11.42
CA LEU A 174 7.33 -5.71 11.71
C LEU A 174 6.70 -6.00 13.08
N VAL A 175 6.02 -7.14 13.18
CA VAL A 175 5.33 -7.60 14.38
C VAL A 175 6.10 -8.74 15.01
N THR A 176 6.30 -8.68 16.32
CA THR A 176 6.89 -9.79 17.09
C THR A 176 5.76 -10.60 17.72
N ILE A 177 5.73 -11.89 17.44
CA ILE A 177 4.81 -12.87 18.01
C ILE A 177 5.63 -13.70 18.99
N ASP A 178 5.53 -13.42 20.29
CA ASP A 178 6.36 -13.98 21.34
C ASP A 178 5.57 -14.57 22.52
N GLU A 179 4.24 -14.49 22.45
CA GLU A 179 3.31 -15.08 23.41
C GLU A 179 2.40 -16.11 22.74
N GLU A 180 2.06 -17.18 23.44
CA GLU A 180 1.10 -18.20 22.99
C GLU A 180 -0.33 -17.74 23.24
N ARG A 181 -0.79 -16.78 22.40
CA ARG A 181 -2.13 -16.19 22.39
C ARG A 181 -2.57 -15.83 20.98
N ASP A 182 -3.80 -15.43 20.84
CA ASP A 182 -4.32 -14.89 19.59
C ASP A 182 -4.03 -13.37 19.50
N TYR A 183 -3.46 -12.96 18.37
CA TYR A 183 -3.22 -11.56 18.00
C TYR A 183 -4.26 -11.14 16.96
N GLN A 184 -4.95 -10.03 17.21
CA GLN A 184 -5.98 -9.52 16.30
C GLN A 184 -5.41 -8.50 15.35
N PHE A 185 -5.37 -8.84 14.08
CA PHE A 185 -4.92 -7.96 13.00
C PHE A 185 -6.12 -7.32 12.30
N LEU A 186 -6.00 -6.04 11.99
CA LEU A 186 -7.00 -5.31 11.23
C LEU A 186 -6.32 -4.44 10.17
N TYR A 187 -6.68 -4.64 8.92
CA TYR A 187 -6.44 -3.67 7.86
C TYR A 187 -7.62 -2.71 7.73
N THR A 188 -7.33 -1.42 7.70
CA THR A 188 -8.27 -0.38 7.30
C THR A 188 -7.75 0.25 6.01
N LEU A 189 -8.55 0.15 4.94
CA LEU A 189 -8.27 0.72 3.63
C LEU A 189 -9.15 1.94 3.43
N LYS A 190 -8.61 2.99 2.84
CA LYS A 190 -9.35 4.22 2.54
C LYS A 190 -8.96 4.73 1.15
N ASP A 191 -9.94 5.16 0.35
CA ASP A 191 -9.74 5.87 -0.90
C ASP A 191 -9.56 7.38 -0.72
N ALA A 192 -9.36 8.12 -1.81
CA ALA A 192 -9.22 9.57 -1.81
C ALA A 192 -10.57 10.29 -1.52
N PHE A 193 -11.72 9.62 -1.63
CA PHE A 193 -13.06 10.16 -1.38
C PHE A 193 -13.56 9.92 0.04
N GLY A 194 -12.84 9.09 0.81
CA GLY A 194 -13.17 8.78 2.19
C GLY A 194 -13.93 7.47 2.39
N ASN A 195 -14.24 6.73 1.31
CA ASN A 195 -14.83 5.41 1.43
C ASN A 195 -13.83 4.45 2.09
N THR A 196 -14.32 3.60 2.98
CA THR A 196 -13.46 2.79 3.84
C THR A 196 -13.91 1.34 3.87
N SER A 197 -12.97 0.41 3.83
CA SER A 197 -13.18 -1.00 4.08
C SER A 197 -12.25 -1.54 5.15
N LYS A 198 -12.67 -2.62 5.82
CA LYS A 198 -11.93 -3.24 6.92
C LYS A 198 -11.84 -4.74 6.74
N TYR A 199 -10.67 -5.31 7.05
CA TYR A 199 -10.38 -6.73 6.93
C TYR A 199 -9.67 -7.21 8.19
N THR A 200 -10.31 -8.12 8.93
CA THR A 200 -9.77 -8.71 10.15
C THR A 200 -9.24 -10.11 9.90
N PHE A 201 -8.20 -10.48 10.60
CA PHE A 201 -7.69 -11.85 10.67
C PHE A 201 -6.96 -12.08 11.99
N THR A 202 -6.88 -13.34 12.39
CA THR A 202 -6.23 -13.73 13.65
C THR A 202 -4.94 -14.49 13.35
N VAL A 203 -3.87 -14.10 14.03
CA VAL A 203 -2.62 -14.84 14.07
C VAL A 203 -2.46 -15.44 15.45
N ARG A 204 -2.36 -16.77 15.52
CA ARG A 204 -2.10 -17.48 16.77
C ARG A 204 -0.61 -17.56 17.04
N GLY A 205 -0.19 -16.98 18.14
CA GLY A 205 1.15 -17.19 18.66
C GLY A 205 1.30 -18.64 19.13
N ARG A 206 2.21 -19.36 18.50
CA ARG A 206 2.55 -20.72 18.86
C ARG A 206 4.04 -20.92 18.72
N LYS A 207 4.68 -21.26 19.82
CA LYS A 207 6.13 -21.48 19.85
C LYS A 207 6.53 -22.57 18.87
N GLN A 208 7.43 -22.21 17.94
CA GLN A 208 7.92 -23.09 16.89
C GLN A 208 9.43 -22.87 16.71
N PRO A 209 10.19 -23.90 16.32
CA PRO A 209 11.60 -23.73 16.02
C PRO A 209 11.83 -22.72 14.91
N ILE A 210 12.81 -21.85 15.08
CA ILE A 210 13.27 -20.92 14.06
C ILE A 210 14.68 -21.37 13.66
N GLU A 211 14.84 -21.77 12.41
CA GLU A 211 16.15 -22.14 11.89
C GLU A 211 17.00 -20.86 11.74
N PRO A 212 18.19 -20.81 12.35
CA PRO A 212 19.08 -19.68 12.20
C PRO A 212 19.61 -19.59 10.77
N LEU A 213 19.94 -18.37 10.34
CA LEU A 213 20.68 -18.19 9.08
C LEU A 213 22.05 -18.85 9.22
N ASN A 214 22.30 -19.85 8.38
CA ASN A 214 23.67 -20.37 8.24
C ASN A 214 24.48 -19.32 7.45
N HIS A 215 25.49 -18.77 8.10
CA HIS A 215 26.48 -17.85 7.51
C HIS A 215 27.52 -18.60 6.69
#